data_d90b3ede7eb06132749559121b93e56e
#
_entry.id   d90b3ede7eb06132749559121b93e56e
#
_cell.length_a   1.000
_cell.length_b   1.000
_cell.length_c   1.000
_cell.angle_alpha   90.00
_cell.angle_beta   90.00
_cell.angle_gamma   90.00
#
_symmetry.space_group_name_H-M   'P 1'
#
loop_
_entity.id
_entity.type
_entity.pdbx_description
1 polymer ?
#
loop_
_entity_poly.entity_id
_entity_poly.type
_entity_poly.pdbx_seq_one_letter_code
_entity_poly.pdbx_strand_id
1 'polypeptide(L)'
;QRTELRKQLRGDAAEPVIPFAQPGSLTRVYAVASGKGGVGKSSVTVNLAAALAARGLSVGLLDADIYGHSVPRMMGTDDRPTQVESMILPPVAHDVKVISIAQFTQGNTPVVWRGPMLHRALQQFLADVYWGDLDVLLLDLPPGTGDVAISIAQLLPNAEILGVTTPQLAAAEVAERAGAIALQTRQRIVGVVENMSGMTMPDGTTMHIFGEGGGQQVAESLTRS
;
A
#
# COMPACT_ATOMS: atom_id res chain seq x y z
N GLN A 1 -34.56 -12.13 0.10
CA GLN A 1 -34.56 -12.77 -1.23
C GLN A 1 -33.25 -12.51 -2.02
N ARG A 2 -32.75 -11.25 -2.17
CA ARG A 2 -31.47 -10.97 -2.86
C ARG A 2 -30.25 -11.56 -2.14
N THR A 3 -30.25 -11.59 -0.82
CA THR A 3 -29.18 -12.14 0.02
C THR A 3 -29.15 -13.66 -0.04
N GLU A 4 -30.34 -14.28 -0.06
CA GLU A 4 -30.51 -15.74 -0.20
C GLU A 4 -30.06 -16.23 -1.58
N LEU A 5 -30.44 -15.50 -2.64
CA LEU A 5 -30.03 -15.82 -4.02
C LEU A 5 -28.49 -15.69 -4.22
N ARG A 6 -27.85 -14.71 -3.55
CA ARG A 6 -26.40 -14.58 -3.53
C ARG A 6 -25.71 -15.74 -2.82
N LYS A 7 -26.27 -16.25 -1.72
CA LYS A 7 -25.78 -17.45 -1.02
C LYS A 7 -25.88 -18.70 -1.91
N GLN A 8 -27.01 -18.91 -2.60
CA GLN A 8 -27.19 -20.05 -3.49
C GLN A 8 -26.30 -20.02 -4.74
N LEU A 9 -25.95 -18.83 -5.27
CA LEU A 9 -25.07 -18.67 -6.43
C LEU A 9 -23.56 -18.74 -6.09
N ARG A 10 -23.18 -18.56 -4.81
CA ARG A 10 -21.78 -18.57 -4.38
C ARG A 10 -21.27 -19.93 -3.87
N GLY A 11 -22.15 -20.91 -3.67
CA GLY A 11 -21.77 -22.12 -2.93
C GLY A 11 -21.32 -21.78 -1.48
N ASP A 12 -21.32 -22.73 -0.60
CA ASP A 12 -20.96 -22.58 0.85
C ASP A 12 -19.47 -22.26 1.13
N ALA A 13 -18.74 -21.61 0.22
CA ALA A 13 -17.40 -21.13 0.51
C ALA A 13 -17.51 -19.93 1.45
N ALA A 14 -17.14 -20.11 2.72
CA ALA A 14 -17.02 -19.03 3.68
C ALA A 14 -16.16 -17.89 3.10
N GLU A 15 -16.57 -16.64 3.30
CA GLU A 15 -15.74 -15.51 2.87
C GLU A 15 -14.35 -15.62 3.52
N PRO A 16 -13.25 -15.41 2.75
CA PRO A 16 -11.91 -15.51 3.30
C PRO A 16 -11.75 -14.56 4.49
N VAL A 17 -11.25 -15.07 5.60
CA VAL A 17 -10.99 -14.27 6.79
C VAL A 17 -9.69 -13.53 6.63
N ILE A 18 -9.74 -12.20 6.66
CA ILE A 18 -8.54 -11.34 6.66
C ILE A 18 -8.11 -11.11 8.10
N PRO A 19 -6.94 -11.62 8.54
CA PRO A 19 -6.50 -11.51 9.93
C PRO A 19 -6.40 -10.06 10.41
N PHE A 20 -5.94 -9.16 9.54
CA PHE A 20 -5.70 -7.75 9.84
C PHE A 20 -6.97 -6.91 10.01
N ALA A 21 -8.10 -7.41 9.49
CA ALA A 21 -9.41 -6.76 9.62
C ALA A 21 -10.19 -7.23 10.85
N GLN A 22 -9.68 -8.22 11.60
CA GLN A 22 -10.39 -8.79 12.74
C GLN A 22 -10.34 -7.85 13.96
N PRO A 23 -11.41 -7.78 14.74
CA PRO A 23 -11.39 -7.10 16.03
C PRO A 23 -10.29 -7.67 16.92
N GLY A 24 -9.42 -6.80 17.44
CA GLY A 24 -8.30 -7.21 18.29
C GLY A 24 -7.00 -7.54 17.54
N SER A 25 -6.95 -7.37 16.21
CA SER A 25 -5.69 -7.43 15.48
C SER A 25 -4.72 -6.39 16.03
N LEU A 26 -3.50 -6.81 16.38
CA LEU A 26 -2.43 -5.94 16.86
C LEU A 26 -1.57 -5.39 15.71
N THR A 27 -1.73 -5.93 14.51
CA THR A 27 -0.99 -5.47 13.33
C THR A 27 -1.44 -4.07 12.92
N ARG A 28 -0.50 -3.14 12.84
CA ARG A 28 -0.75 -1.83 12.25
C ARG A 28 -0.67 -1.89 10.75
N VAL A 29 -1.69 -1.41 10.08
CA VAL A 29 -1.76 -1.41 8.62
C VAL A 29 -1.67 0.01 8.08
N TYR A 30 -0.69 0.25 7.21
CA TYR A 30 -0.49 1.56 6.59
C TYR A 30 -0.60 1.45 5.07
N ALA A 31 -1.53 2.20 4.49
CA ALA A 31 -1.69 2.37 3.06
C ALA A 31 -0.87 3.58 2.60
N VAL A 32 0.22 3.33 1.87
CA VAL A 32 1.09 4.39 1.33
C VAL A 32 0.50 4.86 0.01
N ALA A 33 0.09 6.10 -0.02
CA ALA A 33 -0.64 6.70 -1.14
C ALA A 33 0.05 7.97 -1.65
N SER A 34 -0.18 8.29 -2.92
CA SER A 34 0.28 9.54 -3.52
C SER A 34 -0.75 10.09 -4.49
N GLY A 35 -0.84 11.41 -4.60
CA GLY A 35 -1.75 12.08 -5.53
C GLY A 35 -1.37 11.87 -7.00
N LYS A 36 -0.09 11.64 -7.31
CA LYS A 36 0.40 11.37 -8.69
C LYS A 36 1.59 10.41 -8.66
N GLY A 37 1.93 9.88 -9.84
CA GLY A 37 3.13 9.07 -10.05
C GLY A 37 4.42 9.90 -10.01
N GLY A 38 5.56 9.23 -9.77
CA GLY A 38 6.88 9.84 -9.81
C GLY A 38 7.34 10.58 -8.55
N VAL A 39 6.56 10.57 -7.46
CA VAL A 39 6.95 11.20 -6.18
C VAL A 39 7.87 10.33 -5.32
N GLY A 40 8.20 9.12 -5.76
CA GLY A 40 9.01 8.16 -5.01
C GLY A 40 8.25 7.40 -3.94
N LYS A 41 6.91 7.26 -4.07
CA LYS A 41 6.04 6.52 -3.13
C LYS A 41 6.60 5.13 -2.81
N SER A 42 6.84 4.30 -3.82
CA SER A 42 7.34 2.93 -3.64
C SER A 42 8.74 2.90 -3.01
N SER A 43 9.60 3.88 -3.34
CA SER A 43 10.92 4.01 -2.67
C SER A 43 10.76 4.31 -1.18
N VAL A 44 9.84 5.21 -0.81
CA VAL A 44 9.53 5.49 0.60
C VAL A 44 8.99 4.24 1.28
N THR A 45 8.06 3.54 0.64
CA THR A 45 7.43 2.32 1.19
C THR A 45 8.47 1.22 1.46
N VAL A 46 9.33 0.93 0.50
CA VAL A 46 10.37 -0.10 0.59
C VAL A 46 11.39 0.24 1.69
N ASN A 47 11.88 1.49 1.71
CA ASN A 47 12.85 1.91 2.73
C ASN A 47 12.23 1.94 4.13
N LEU A 48 10.96 2.32 4.26
CA LEU A 48 10.24 2.26 5.53
C LEU A 48 10.10 0.81 6.01
N ALA A 49 9.72 -0.12 5.12
CA ALA A 49 9.63 -1.54 5.45
C ALA A 49 10.96 -2.10 5.97
N ALA A 50 12.05 -1.88 5.22
CA ALA A 50 13.38 -2.34 5.61
C ALA A 50 13.87 -1.69 6.92
N ALA A 51 13.62 -0.40 7.13
CA ALA A 51 13.99 0.30 8.34
C ALA A 51 13.22 -0.19 9.58
N LEU A 52 11.95 -0.54 9.44
CA LEU A 52 11.15 -1.12 10.53
C LEU A 52 11.62 -2.55 10.86
N ALA A 53 11.89 -3.37 9.84
CA ALA A 53 12.45 -4.72 10.04
C ALA A 53 13.82 -4.67 10.71
N ALA A 54 14.71 -3.75 10.31
CA ALA A 54 16.02 -3.53 10.94
C ALA A 54 15.91 -3.11 12.43
N ARG A 55 14.74 -2.62 12.86
CA ARG A 55 14.45 -2.34 14.28
C ARG A 55 13.84 -3.52 15.03
N GLY A 56 13.75 -4.69 14.40
CA GLY A 56 13.25 -5.92 14.99
C GLY A 56 11.74 -6.10 14.91
N LEU A 57 11.04 -5.31 14.10
CA LEU A 57 9.61 -5.49 13.88
C LEU A 57 9.36 -6.55 12.79
N SER A 58 8.31 -7.34 12.94
CA SER A 58 7.81 -8.24 11.91
C SER A 58 7.03 -7.45 10.87
N VAL A 59 7.56 -7.34 9.65
CA VAL A 59 7.02 -6.46 8.60
C VAL A 59 6.56 -7.26 7.38
N GLY A 60 5.35 -6.94 6.91
CA GLY A 60 4.82 -7.36 5.62
C GLY A 60 4.73 -6.17 4.67
N LEU A 61 4.94 -6.43 3.38
CA LEU A 61 4.83 -5.44 2.31
C LEU A 61 4.03 -6.02 1.15
N LEU A 62 2.87 -5.44 0.88
CA LEU A 62 2.03 -5.76 -0.28
C LEU A 62 2.14 -4.65 -1.32
N ASP A 63 2.69 -4.98 -2.49
CA ASP A 63 2.68 -4.12 -3.67
C ASP A 63 1.35 -4.30 -4.41
N ALA A 64 0.49 -3.31 -4.28
CA ALA A 64 -0.81 -3.24 -4.93
C ALA A 64 -0.82 -2.35 -6.19
N ASP A 65 0.35 -1.84 -6.62
CA ASP A 65 0.48 -1.08 -7.86
C ASP A 65 0.62 -2.01 -9.07
N ILE A 66 -0.51 -2.31 -9.70
CA ILE A 66 -0.60 -3.24 -10.83
C ILE A 66 0.20 -2.77 -12.05
N TYR A 67 0.30 -1.47 -12.23
CA TYR A 67 0.92 -0.86 -13.41
C TYR A 67 2.39 -0.50 -13.19
N GLY A 68 2.76 -0.22 -11.94
CA GLY A 68 4.09 0.24 -11.55
C GLY A 68 4.85 -0.72 -10.63
N HIS A 69 4.50 -1.98 -10.61
CA HIS A 69 5.04 -3.05 -9.76
C HIS A 69 6.57 -3.05 -9.66
N SER A 70 7.11 -2.17 -8.84
CA SER A 70 8.55 -1.97 -8.68
C SER A 70 9.10 -2.52 -7.36
N VAL A 71 8.22 -2.84 -6.42
CA VAL A 71 8.59 -3.24 -5.06
C VAL A 71 9.49 -4.49 -5.01
N PRO A 72 9.19 -5.62 -5.67
CA PRO A 72 10.08 -6.78 -5.62
C PRO A 72 11.49 -6.46 -6.10
N ARG A 73 11.60 -5.74 -7.23
CA ARG A 73 12.89 -5.33 -7.77
C ARG A 73 13.66 -4.38 -6.85
N MET A 74 12.97 -3.43 -6.19
CA MET A 74 13.57 -2.53 -5.21
C MET A 74 14.02 -3.26 -3.95
N MET A 75 13.31 -4.33 -3.55
CA MET A 75 13.67 -5.20 -2.43
C MET A 75 14.76 -6.21 -2.81
N GLY A 76 15.19 -6.23 -4.07
CA GLY A 76 16.23 -7.16 -4.52
C GLY A 76 15.79 -8.62 -4.55
N THR A 77 14.49 -8.88 -4.70
CA THR A 77 13.94 -10.23 -4.83
C THR A 77 13.21 -10.40 -6.16
N ASP A 78 13.66 -11.41 -6.94
CA ASP A 78 12.96 -11.88 -8.13
C ASP A 78 12.22 -13.20 -7.84
N ASP A 79 12.24 -13.64 -6.59
CA ASP A 79 11.64 -14.90 -6.17
C ASP A 79 10.11 -14.83 -6.32
N ARG A 80 9.55 -15.95 -6.78
CA ARG A 80 8.10 -16.08 -6.85
C ARG A 80 7.57 -16.66 -5.55
N PRO A 81 6.36 -16.24 -5.16
CA PRO A 81 5.68 -16.86 -4.03
C PRO A 81 5.53 -18.37 -4.27
N THR A 82 5.74 -19.15 -3.23
CA THR A 82 5.57 -20.60 -3.28
C THR A 82 4.19 -20.95 -2.75
N GLN A 83 3.43 -21.73 -3.52
CA GLN A 83 2.13 -22.22 -3.04
C GLN A 83 2.31 -23.56 -2.35
N VAL A 84 1.79 -23.65 -1.12
CA VAL A 84 1.74 -24.90 -0.33
C VAL A 84 0.29 -25.11 0.06
N GLU A 85 -0.34 -26.12 -0.53
CA GLU A 85 -1.79 -26.37 -0.39
C GLU A 85 -2.61 -25.12 -0.76
N SER A 86 -3.33 -24.54 0.22
CA SER A 86 -4.12 -23.32 0.06
C SER A 86 -3.38 -22.04 0.47
N MET A 87 -2.15 -22.17 1.01
CA MET A 87 -1.37 -21.04 1.49
C MET A 87 -0.34 -20.58 0.46
N ILE A 88 -0.11 -19.27 0.44
CA ILE A 88 0.92 -18.62 -0.37
C ILE A 88 2.06 -18.20 0.57
N LEU A 89 3.24 -18.79 0.39
CA LEU A 89 4.44 -18.38 1.12
C LEU A 89 5.10 -17.21 0.41
N PRO A 90 5.18 -16.03 1.05
CA PRO A 90 5.79 -14.85 0.46
C PRO A 90 7.31 -14.97 0.43
N PRO A 91 8.00 -14.47 -0.60
CA PRO A 91 9.43 -14.23 -0.55
C PRO A 91 9.77 -13.30 0.62
N VAL A 92 10.98 -13.45 1.15
CA VAL A 92 11.52 -12.61 2.23
C VAL A 92 12.77 -11.91 1.73
N ALA A 93 12.79 -10.59 1.83
CA ALA A 93 13.95 -9.77 1.51
C ALA A 93 14.13 -8.70 2.59
N HIS A 94 15.36 -8.53 3.10
CA HIS A 94 15.68 -7.61 4.20
C HIS A 94 14.77 -7.82 5.44
N ASP A 95 14.49 -9.08 5.78
CA ASP A 95 13.59 -9.52 6.86
C ASP A 95 12.13 -9.03 6.68
N VAL A 96 11.74 -8.61 5.47
CA VAL A 96 10.39 -8.20 5.10
C VAL A 96 9.75 -9.28 4.23
N LYS A 97 8.52 -9.69 4.56
CA LYS A 97 7.70 -10.55 3.70
C LYS A 97 7.10 -9.71 2.58
N VAL A 98 7.38 -10.07 1.32
CA VAL A 98 7.01 -9.25 0.15
C VAL A 98 6.05 -10.01 -0.75
N ILE A 99 4.93 -9.40 -1.08
CA ILE A 99 4.01 -9.89 -2.11
C ILE A 99 3.71 -8.74 -3.08
N SER A 100 3.74 -9.04 -4.38
CA SER A 100 3.28 -8.11 -5.42
C SER A 100 2.20 -8.76 -6.28
N ILE A 101 1.18 -8.00 -6.63
CA ILE A 101 0.13 -8.44 -7.57
C ILE A 101 0.75 -8.90 -8.89
N ALA A 102 1.83 -8.28 -9.32
CA ALA A 102 2.53 -8.63 -10.56
C ALA A 102 3.11 -10.04 -10.56
N GLN A 103 3.45 -10.60 -9.42
CA GLN A 103 4.01 -11.97 -9.32
C GLN A 103 3.00 -13.06 -9.72
N PHE A 104 1.71 -12.72 -9.76
CA PHE A 104 0.62 -13.62 -10.11
C PHE A 104 0.10 -13.42 -11.54
N THR A 105 0.60 -12.41 -12.25
CA THR A 105 0.32 -12.24 -13.68
C THR A 105 1.22 -13.18 -14.47
N GLN A 106 0.63 -14.19 -15.10
CA GLN A 106 1.39 -15.13 -15.93
C GLN A 106 1.75 -14.49 -17.27
N GLY A 107 3.05 -14.33 -17.53
CA GLY A 107 3.61 -13.95 -18.83
C GLY A 107 3.41 -12.47 -19.20
N ASN A 108 3.86 -12.11 -20.42
CA ASN A 108 3.72 -10.77 -21.00
C ASN A 108 2.30 -10.40 -21.46
N THR A 109 1.29 -11.17 -21.09
CA THR A 109 -0.09 -10.89 -21.48
C THR A 109 -0.64 -9.81 -20.56
N PRO A 110 -1.02 -8.64 -21.08
CA PRO A 110 -1.62 -7.60 -20.24
C PRO A 110 -2.96 -8.11 -19.67
N VAL A 111 -2.99 -8.36 -18.37
CA VAL A 111 -4.22 -8.67 -17.66
C VAL A 111 -4.96 -7.37 -17.42
N VAL A 112 -6.11 -7.21 -18.02
CA VAL A 112 -6.99 -6.06 -17.71
C VAL A 112 -7.69 -6.35 -16.39
N TRP A 113 -7.17 -5.76 -15.32
CA TRP A 113 -7.78 -5.85 -14.01
C TRP A 113 -9.06 -5.00 -13.97
N ARG A 114 -10.21 -5.66 -13.93
CA ARG A 114 -11.47 -4.98 -13.65
C ARG A 114 -11.70 -4.91 -12.15
N GLY A 115 -12.36 -3.86 -11.66
CA GLY A 115 -12.53 -3.61 -10.21
C GLY A 115 -12.88 -4.84 -9.37
N PRO A 116 -13.89 -5.68 -9.75
CA PRO A 116 -14.23 -6.88 -8.98
C PRO A 116 -13.14 -7.97 -8.96
N MET A 117 -12.36 -8.10 -10.04
CA MET A 117 -11.22 -9.05 -10.09
C MET A 117 -10.10 -8.59 -9.21
N LEU A 118 -9.80 -7.29 -9.24
CA LEU A 118 -8.80 -6.66 -8.42
C LEU A 118 -9.13 -6.78 -6.93
N HIS A 119 -10.36 -6.46 -6.55
CA HIS A 119 -10.84 -6.60 -5.18
C HIS A 119 -10.67 -8.04 -4.66
N ARG A 120 -11.03 -9.03 -5.48
CA ARG A 120 -10.87 -10.45 -5.13
C ARG A 120 -9.42 -10.87 -4.99
N ALA A 121 -8.51 -10.38 -5.87
CA ALA A 121 -7.09 -10.66 -5.77
C ALA A 121 -6.49 -10.05 -4.51
N LEU A 122 -6.82 -8.80 -4.18
CA LEU A 122 -6.38 -8.15 -2.94
C LEU A 122 -6.90 -8.91 -1.70
N GLN A 123 -8.16 -9.34 -1.71
CA GLN A 123 -8.74 -10.15 -0.65
C GLN A 123 -7.96 -11.45 -0.47
N GLN A 124 -7.62 -12.13 -1.57
CA GLN A 124 -6.84 -13.36 -1.54
C GLN A 124 -5.43 -13.14 -0.99
N PHE A 125 -4.73 -12.09 -1.39
CA PHE A 125 -3.39 -11.78 -0.86
C PHE A 125 -3.41 -11.44 0.62
N LEU A 126 -4.46 -10.81 1.11
CA LEU A 126 -4.60 -10.49 2.52
C LEU A 126 -4.99 -11.70 3.37
N ALA A 127 -5.70 -12.69 2.79
CA ALA A 127 -6.21 -13.85 3.51
C ALA A 127 -5.34 -15.11 3.36
N ASP A 128 -4.86 -15.41 2.13
CA ASP A 128 -4.22 -16.70 1.81
C ASP A 128 -2.69 -16.65 1.88
N VAL A 129 -2.09 -15.46 1.93
CA VAL A 129 -0.65 -15.30 2.15
C VAL A 129 -0.31 -15.59 3.60
N TYR A 130 0.71 -16.42 3.82
CA TYR A 130 1.21 -16.71 5.16
C TYR A 130 2.04 -15.53 5.70
N TRP A 131 1.34 -14.53 6.20
CA TRP A 131 1.96 -13.37 6.80
C TRP A 131 2.54 -13.66 8.20
N GLY A 132 1.97 -14.64 8.93
CA GLY A 132 2.27 -14.85 10.36
C GLY A 132 1.86 -13.66 11.21
N ASP A 133 2.47 -13.56 12.39
CA ASP A 133 2.22 -12.43 13.30
C ASP A 133 3.06 -11.22 12.84
N LEU A 134 2.40 -10.23 12.27
CA LEU A 134 3.02 -8.98 11.85
C LEU A 134 2.80 -7.89 12.89
N ASP A 135 3.83 -7.08 13.13
CA ASP A 135 3.69 -5.80 13.81
C ASP A 135 3.15 -4.73 12.85
N VAL A 136 3.64 -4.76 11.60
CA VAL A 136 3.29 -3.76 10.57
C VAL A 136 3.06 -4.43 9.22
N LEU A 137 1.97 -4.04 8.55
CA LEU A 137 1.71 -4.32 7.15
C LEU A 137 1.69 -3.01 6.36
N LEU A 138 2.59 -2.87 5.39
CA LEU A 138 2.63 -1.76 4.46
C LEU A 138 1.98 -2.15 3.13
N LEU A 139 1.16 -1.26 2.59
CA LEU A 139 0.49 -1.43 1.30
C LEU A 139 0.96 -0.33 0.35
N ASP A 140 1.69 -0.68 -0.70
CA ASP A 140 2.10 0.27 -1.73
C ASP A 140 0.99 0.42 -2.76
N LEU A 141 0.20 1.51 -2.67
CA LEU A 141 -0.96 1.73 -3.55
C LEU A 141 -0.54 2.32 -4.89
N PRO A 142 -1.30 2.11 -5.99
CA PRO A 142 -1.11 2.89 -7.21
C PRO A 142 -1.37 4.38 -6.95
N PRO A 143 -0.82 5.27 -7.79
CA PRO A 143 -1.09 6.69 -7.66
C PRO A 143 -2.56 7.03 -7.93
N GLY A 144 -3.09 8.00 -7.19
CA GLY A 144 -4.46 8.49 -7.33
C GLY A 144 -5.49 7.78 -6.44
N THR A 145 -6.78 7.99 -6.73
CA THR A 145 -7.95 7.58 -5.91
C THR A 145 -8.73 6.42 -6.55
N GLY A 146 -8.04 5.52 -7.23
CA GLY A 146 -8.67 4.46 -8.04
C GLY A 146 -9.26 3.30 -7.22
N ASP A 147 -9.74 2.29 -7.95
CA ASP A 147 -10.41 1.09 -7.42
C ASP A 147 -9.60 0.34 -6.36
N VAL A 148 -8.26 0.41 -6.42
CA VAL A 148 -7.37 -0.23 -5.43
C VAL A 148 -7.56 0.39 -4.05
N ALA A 149 -7.52 1.73 -3.95
CA ALA A 149 -7.68 2.43 -2.68
C ALA A 149 -9.04 2.14 -2.05
N ILE A 150 -10.10 2.12 -2.87
CA ILE A 150 -11.46 1.78 -2.44
C ILE A 150 -11.52 0.33 -1.95
N SER A 151 -10.93 -0.60 -2.70
CA SER A 151 -10.90 -2.02 -2.32
C SER A 151 -10.16 -2.26 -1.02
N ILE A 152 -9.00 -1.62 -0.84
CA ILE A 152 -8.23 -1.70 0.41
C ILE A 152 -9.03 -1.15 1.59
N ALA A 153 -9.70 -0.01 1.44
CA ALA A 153 -10.54 0.55 2.49
C ALA A 153 -11.73 -0.36 2.90
N GLN A 154 -12.29 -1.07 1.93
CA GLN A 154 -13.36 -2.04 2.20
C GLN A 154 -12.85 -3.30 2.90
N LEU A 155 -11.66 -3.78 2.52
CA LEU A 155 -11.03 -4.99 3.06
C LEU A 155 -10.36 -4.73 4.41
N LEU A 156 -9.81 -3.54 4.60
CA LEU A 156 -9.03 -3.11 5.76
C LEU A 156 -9.51 -1.74 6.26
N PRO A 157 -10.72 -1.65 6.84
CA PRO A 157 -11.29 -0.36 7.24
C PRO A 157 -10.47 0.36 8.33
N ASN A 158 -9.65 -0.37 9.07
CA ASN A 158 -8.77 0.18 10.12
C ASN A 158 -7.38 0.58 9.58
N ALA A 159 -7.10 0.40 8.28
CA ALA A 159 -5.84 0.85 7.70
C ALA A 159 -5.75 2.37 7.73
N GLU A 160 -4.56 2.86 8.06
CA GLU A 160 -4.26 4.29 8.11
C GLU A 160 -3.50 4.72 6.86
N ILE A 161 -3.69 5.94 6.40
CA ILE A 161 -3.07 6.46 5.18
C ILE A 161 -1.80 7.24 5.52
N LEU A 162 -0.69 6.88 4.85
CA LEU A 162 0.55 7.65 4.82
C LEU A 162 0.68 8.29 3.43
N GLY A 163 0.57 9.62 3.36
CA GLY A 163 0.71 10.37 2.12
C GLY A 163 2.18 10.56 1.72
N VAL A 164 2.51 10.44 0.44
CA VAL A 164 3.83 10.79 -0.11
C VAL A 164 3.68 11.88 -1.16
N THR A 165 4.47 12.94 -1.02
CA THR A 165 4.48 14.09 -1.92
C THR A 165 5.91 14.57 -2.19
N THR A 166 6.05 15.60 -3.01
CA THR A 166 7.29 16.35 -3.25
C THR A 166 7.04 17.85 -3.11
N PRO A 167 8.06 18.68 -2.87
CA PRO A 167 7.90 20.12 -2.70
C PRO A 167 7.28 20.85 -3.90
N GLN A 168 7.47 20.32 -5.11
CA GLN A 168 6.95 20.89 -6.35
C GLN A 168 5.43 20.80 -6.51
N LEU A 169 4.78 19.92 -5.78
CA LEU A 169 3.35 19.76 -5.87
C LEU A 169 2.69 20.94 -5.14
N ALA A 170 1.85 21.67 -5.85
CA ALA A 170 1.00 22.67 -5.20
C ALA A 170 0.29 21.99 -4.02
N ALA A 171 0.56 22.48 -2.83
CA ALA A 171 0.06 21.89 -1.56
C ALA A 171 -1.47 21.66 -1.61
N ALA A 172 -2.20 22.53 -2.29
CA ALA A 172 -3.63 22.40 -2.50
C ALA A 172 -4.04 21.15 -3.27
N GLU A 173 -3.35 20.81 -4.38
CA GLU A 173 -3.67 19.61 -5.18
C GLU A 173 -3.43 18.30 -4.43
N VAL A 174 -2.37 18.25 -3.63
CA VAL A 174 -2.03 17.05 -2.86
C VAL A 174 -2.98 16.90 -1.68
N ALA A 175 -3.29 18.00 -0.98
CA ALA A 175 -4.27 18.00 0.10
C ALA A 175 -5.66 17.62 -0.40
N GLU A 176 -6.07 18.15 -1.54
CA GLU A 176 -7.36 17.83 -2.16
C GLU A 176 -7.46 16.33 -2.50
N ARG A 177 -6.41 15.75 -3.10
CA ARG A 177 -6.40 14.32 -3.46
C ARG A 177 -6.28 13.40 -2.24
N ALA A 178 -5.42 13.73 -1.27
CA ALA A 178 -5.31 12.95 -0.04
C ALA A 178 -6.60 13.06 0.80
N GLY A 179 -7.17 14.25 0.89
CA GLY A 179 -8.48 14.48 1.51
C GLY A 179 -9.59 13.71 0.81
N ALA A 180 -9.60 13.67 -0.53
CA ALA A 180 -10.57 12.90 -1.29
C ALA A 180 -10.45 11.39 -1.02
N ILE A 181 -9.23 10.84 -0.93
CA ILE A 181 -9.01 9.44 -0.53
C ILE A 181 -9.58 9.20 0.87
N ALA A 182 -9.20 10.02 1.85
CA ALA A 182 -9.62 9.87 3.24
C ALA A 182 -11.15 9.98 3.40
N LEU A 183 -11.78 10.95 2.72
CA LEU A 183 -13.23 11.11 2.72
C LEU A 183 -13.95 9.93 2.06
N GLN A 184 -13.44 9.48 0.92
CA GLN A 184 -14.03 8.38 0.16
C GLN A 184 -13.88 7.04 0.87
N THR A 185 -12.76 6.84 1.57
CA THR A 185 -12.43 5.59 2.25
C THR A 185 -12.76 5.61 3.73
N ARG A 186 -13.02 6.78 4.32
CA ARG A 186 -13.21 7.01 5.76
C ARG A 186 -12.00 6.55 6.59
N GLN A 187 -10.82 6.56 6.01
CA GLN A 187 -9.58 6.18 6.66
C GLN A 187 -8.87 7.42 7.21
N ARG A 188 -8.16 7.23 8.32
CA ARG A 188 -7.37 8.30 8.94
C ARG A 188 -6.05 8.49 8.19
N ILE A 189 -5.66 9.74 7.96
CA ILE A 189 -4.32 10.10 7.51
C ILE A 189 -3.44 10.28 8.75
N VAL A 190 -2.34 9.49 8.83
CA VAL A 190 -1.42 9.54 9.98
C VAL A 190 -0.25 10.48 9.75
N GLY A 191 0.04 10.82 8.50
CA GLY A 191 1.13 11.73 8.18
C GLY A 191 1.35 11.90 6.69
N VAL A 192 2.25 12.83 6.36
CA VAL A 192 2.70 13.11 5.01
C VAL A 192 4.22 13.11 4.99
N VAL A 193 4.80 12.38 4.04
CA VAL A 193 6.24 12.38 3.74
C VAL A 193 6.47 13.29 2.56
N GLU A 194 7.21 14.38 2.77
CA GLU A 194 7.76 15.18 1.70
C GLU A 194 9.08 14.56 1.25
N ASN A 195 9.05 13.91 0.10
CA ASN A 195 10.22 13.31 -0.51
C ASN A 195 10.91 14.32 -1.44
N MET A 196 12.21 14.14 -1.69
CA MET A 196 13.03 15.00 -2.58
C MET A 196 13.11 16.47 -2.10
N SER A 197 12.94 16.73 -0.81
CA SER A 197 12.99 18.09 -0.24
C SER A 197 14.40 18.64 -0.08
N GLY A 198 15.44 17.81 -0.10
CA GLY A 198 16.81 18.28 -0.03
C GLY A 198 17.81 17.22 -0.47
N MET A 199 18.91 17.68 -1.06
CA MET A 199 20.05 16.87 -1.42
C MET A 199 21.29 17.38 -0.68
N THR A 200 21.90 16.51 0.15
CA THR A 200 23.14 16.84 0.82
C THR A 200 24.30 16.79 -0.16
N MET A 201 24.99 17.89 -0.30
CA MET A 201 26.17 18.03 -1.14
C MET A 201 27.42 17.49 -0.46
N PRO A 202 28.50 17.18 -1.21
CA PRO A 202 29.76 16.70 -0.64
C PRO A 202 30.39 17.64 0.38
N ASP A 203 30.11 18.93 0.32
CA ASP A 203 30.57 19.96 1.27
C ASP A 203 29.70 20.07 2.53
N GLY A 204 28.68 19.22 2.66
CA GLY A 204 27.73 19.20 3.78
C GLY A 204 26.58 20.23 3.65
N THR A 205 26.54 21.04 2.61
CA THR A 205 25.41 21.93 2.35
C THR A 205 24.20 21.16 1.84
N THR A 206 22.98 21.67 2.06
CA THR A 206 21.76 21.09 1.50
C THR A 206 21.25 21.95 0.36
N MET A 207 21.03 21.32 -0.78
CA MET A 207 20.44 21.96 -1.95
C MET A 207 18.99 21.53 -2.09
N HIS A 208 18.08 22.50 -2.18
CA HIS A 208 16.63 22.29 -2.36
C HIS A 208 16.25 22.43 -3.85
N ILE A 209 16.58 21.40 -4.65
CA ILE A 209 16.40 21.42 -6.12
C ILE A 209 14.93 21.60 -6.48
N PHE A 210 14.03 21.04 -5.69
CA PHE A 210 12.59 21.04 -5.93
C PHE A 210 11.79 21.93 -4.97
N GLY A 211 12.48 22.78 -4.19
CA GLY A 211 11.87 23.58 -3.12
C GLY A 211 11.78 22.84 -1.79
N GLU A 212 11.01 23.40 -0.86
CA GLU A 212 10.78 22.85 0.48
C GLU A 212 9.43 23.27 1.03
N GLY A 213 8.89 22.54 2.02
CA GLY A 213 7.72 22.94 2.80
C GLY A 213 6.36 22.61 2.20
N GLY A 214 6.30 21.98 1.01
CA GLY A 214 5.02 21.56 0.42
C GLY A 214 4.30 20.51 1.26
N GLY A 215 5.04 19.59 1.87
CA GLY A 215 4.47 18.54 2.73
C GLY A 215 3.85 19.10 4.01
N GLN A 216 4.46 20.13 4.61
CA GLN A 216 3.91 20.81 5.79
C GLN A 216 2.58 21.48 5.45
N GLN A 217 2.50 22.19 4.34
CA GLN A 217 1.26 22.82 3.87
C GLN A 217 0.15 21.79 3.64
N VAL A 218 0.49 20.63 3.06
CA VAL A 218 -0.46 19.51 2.90
C VAL A 218 -0.95 19.02 4.27
N ALA A 219 -0.05 18.76 5.21
CA ALA A 219 -0.40 18.27 6.54
C ALA A 219 -1.31 19.26 7.29
N GLU A 220 -1.03 20.56 7.22
CA GLU A 220 -1.87 21.63 7.81
C GLU A 220 -3.25 21.69 7.17
N SER A 221 -3.36 21.51 5.87
CA SER A 221 -4.64 21.49 5.15
C SER A 221 -5.51 20.31 5.56
N LEU A 222 -4.88 19.12 5.78
CA LEU A 222 -5.57 17.91 6.19
C LEU A 222 -6.02 17.92 7.66
N THR A 223 -5.37 18.71 8.51
CA THR A 223 -5.77 18.84 9.92
C THR A 223 -6.92 19.85 10.13
N ARG A 224 -7.19 20.69 9.13
CA ARG A 224 -8.25 21.69 9.18
C ARG A 224 -9.59 21.22 8.57
N SER A 225 -9.59 20.09 7.88
CA SER A 225 -10.76 19.45 7.25
C SER A 225 -11.31 18.32 8.10
#